data_140495f168468751bbe286515686fcae
#
_entry.id   140495f168468751bbe286515686fcae
#
_cell.length_a   1.000
_cell.length_b   1.000
_cell.length_c   1.000
_cell.angle_alpha   90.00
_cell.angle_beta   90.00
_cell.angle_gamma   90.00
#
_symmetry.space_group_name_H-M   'P 1'
#
loop_
_entity.id
_entity.type
_entity.pdbx_description
1 polymer ?
#
loop_
_entity_poly.entity_id
_entity_poly.type
_entity_poly.pdbx_seq_one_letter_code
_entity_poly.pdbx_strand_id
1 'polypeptide(L)'
;HSPKLELENINRLFTQKVDGILFSAISLTEEHKQLLMNSPVPVVVLAQNFEEGITVTMDDYTAGKTMGSFMGSRVRGKIAYLGVEEEDEAVGIFRRQGVLEGIKESGSQVMTVETGDYSYVSGQEMMEKVLEKGIPDGVICATDRLAFGAYRILQKHGILIPEQVSVAGFGGYDESELLSPQLTTLRFDSYGLGYLGAETLLKMIREEPVPKKQIVGFEMILGKSVRNENTVK
;
A
#
# COMPACT_ATOMS: atom_id res chain seq x y z
N HIS A 1 13.82 -8.15 1.96
CA HIS A 1 12.89 -9.16 1.44
C HIS A 1 13.66 -10.20 0.62
N SER A 2 13.39 -11.48 0.83
CA SER A 2 14.04 -12.58 0.12
C SER A 2 13.07 -13.76 -0.04
N PRO A 3 12.48 -13.95 -1.23
CA PRO A 3 11.59 -15.09 -1.51
C PRO A 3 12.20 -16.43 -1.16
N LYS A 4 13.51 -16.61 -1.45
CA LYS A 4 14.23 -17.84 -1.10
C LYS A 4 14.24 -18.10 0.41
N LEU A 5 14.50 -17.08 1.22
CA LEU A 5 14.51 -17.23 2.69
C LEU A 5 13.11 -17.53 3.23
N GLU A 6 12.07 -16.95 2.63
CA GLU A 6 10.69 -17.26 2.99
C GLU A 6 10.35 -18.72 2.74
N LEU A 7 10.68 -19.26 1.56
CA LEU A 7 10.50 -20.67 1.23
C LEU A 7 11.26 -21.61 2.19
N GLU A 8 12.52 -21.27 2.52
CA GLU A 8 13.30 -22.00 3.52
C GLU A 8 12.64 -21.99 4.90
N ASN A 9 12.09 -20.83 5.33
CA ASN A 9 11.42 -20.70 6.61
C ASN A 9 10.09 -21.47 6.65
N ILE A 10 9.28 -21.45 5.58
CA ILE A 10 8.06 -22.26 5.50
C ILE A 10 8.39 -23.75 5.63
N ASN A 11 9.40 -24.25 4.90
CA ASN A 11 9.84 -25.65 5.01
C ASN A 11 10.36 -26.02 6.41
N ARG A 12 11.01 -25.07 7.10
CA ARG A 12 11.42 -25.23 8.50
C ARG A 12 10.21 -25.39 9.42
N LEU A 13 9.16 -24.58 9.22
CA LEU A 13 7.92 -24.70 10.01
C LEU A 13 7.26 -26.07 9.82
N PHE A 14 7.25 -26.61 8.60
CA PHE A 14 6.74 -27.98 8.36
C PHE A 14 7.54 -29.04 9.15
N THR A 15 8.87 -28.91 9.19
CA THR A 15 9.71 -29.81 9.99
C THR A 15 9.50 -29.68 11.49
N GLN A 16 9.13 -28.49 11.96
CA GLN A 16 8.80 -28.22 13.37
C GLN A 16 7.41 -28.71 13.79
N LYS A 17 6.61 -29.24 12.83
CA LYS A 17 5.27 -29.79 13.05
C LYS A 17 4.33 -28.76 13.69
N VAL A 18 4.32 -27.53 13.16
CA VAL A 18 3.34 -26.52 13.54
C VAL A 18 1.93 -26.96 13.13
N ASP A 19 0.90 -26.51 13.82
CA ASP A 19 -0.49 -26.87 13.51
C ASP A 19 -1.08 -26.07 12.35
N GLY A 20 -0.45 -24.95 11.98
CA GLY A 20 -0.86 -24.09 10.87
C GLY A 20 0.04 -22.86 10.70
N ILE A 21 -0.12 -22.15 9.60
CA ILE A 21 0.74 -21.02 9.23
C ILE A 21 -0.11 -19.80 8.83
N LEU A 22 0.19 -18.64 9.42
CA LEU A 22 -0.17 -17.34 8.87
C LEU A 22 1.01 -16.83 8.05
N PHE A 23 0.80 -16.64 6.75
CA PHE A 23 1.85 -16.22 5.84
C PHE A 23 1.55 -14.83 5.27
N SER A 24 2.39 -13.85 5.63
CA SER A 24 2.35 -12.50 5.08
C SER A 24 3.59 -12.29 4.23
N ALA A 25 3.40 -12.26 2.92
CA ALA A 25 4.45 -12.04 1.93
C ALA A 25 4.31 -10.65 1.30
N ILE A 26 5.40 -10.10 0.76
CA ILE A 26 5.35 -8.95 -0.14
C ILE A 26 4.92 -9.41 -1.53
N SER A 27 5.43 -10.58 -1.98
CA SER A 27 5.04 -11.18 -3.25
C SER A 27 4.88 -12.69 -3.13
N LEU A 28 4.03 -13.28 -3.96
CA LEU A 28 3.85 -14.72 -4.08
C LEU A 28 4.45 -15.20 -5.40
N THR A 29 5.65 -15.79 -5.36
CA THR A 29 6.22 -16.46 -6.54
C THR A 29 5.50 -17.77 -6.82
N GLU A 30 5.70 -18.35 -8.01
CA GLU A 30 5.13 -19.66 -8.34
C GLU A 30 5.62 -20.78 -7.40
N GLU A 31 6.87 -20.68 -6.91
CA GLU A 31 7.38 -21.60 -5.90
C GLU A 31 6.64 -21.48 -4.56
N HIS A 32 6.29 -20.23 -4.14
CA HIS A 32 5.44 -20.03 -2.96
C HIS A 32 4.08 -20.67 -3.15
N LYS A 33 3.41 -20.40 -4.28
CA LYS A 33 2.08 -20.96 -4.56
C LYS A 33 2.10 -22.49 -4.53
N GLN A 34 3.07 -23.10 -5.21
CA GLN A 34 3.22 -24.56 -5.20
C GLN A 34 3.49 -25.14 -3.81
N LEU A 35 4.36 -24.48 -3.03
CA LEU A 35 4.65 -24.90 -1.66
C LEU A 35 3.42 -24.82 -0.76
N LEU A 36 2.68 -23.72 -0.85
CA LEU A 36 1.48 -23.47 -0.04
C LEU A 36 0.32 -24.40 -0.42
N MET A 37 0.12 -24.69 -1.71
CA MET A 37 -0.89 -25.67 -2.17
C MET A 37 -0.61 -27.08 -1.68
N ASN A 38 0.66 -27.47 -1.55
CA ASN A 38 1.08 -28.78 -1.08
C ASN A 38 1.40 -28.80 0.42
N SER A 39 0.97 -27.78 1.16
CA SER A 39 1.22 -27.67 2.60
C SER A 39 0.61 -28.83 3.38
N PRO A 40 1.36 -29.48 4.28
CA PRO A 40 0.83 -30.55 5.15
C PRO A 40 -0.06 -30.00 6.28
N VAL A 41 -0.15 -28.68 6.45
CA VAL A 41 -0.93 -28.00 7.50
C VAL A 41 -1.73 -26.85 6.88
N PRO A 42 -2.81 -26.41 7.54
CA PRO A 42 -3.58 -25.24 7.12
C PRO A 42 -2.70 -23.98 6.96
N VAL A 43 -2.92 -23.25 5.88
CA VAL A 43 -2.23 -21.96 5.62
C VAL A 43 -3.27 -20.89 5.30
N VAL A 44 -3.13 -19.72 5.91
CA VAL A 44 -3.86 -18.49 5.54
C VAL A 44 -2.85 -17.46 5.05
N VAL A 45 -3.04 -16.98 3.83
CA VAL A 45 -2.22 -15.93 3.24
C VAL A 45 -2.81 -14.56 3.62
N LEU A 46 -1.96 -13.65 4.08
CA LEU A 46 -2.33 -12.31 4.50
C LEU A 46 -1.80 -11.26 3.52
N ALA A 47 -2.62 -10.25 3.25
CA ALA A 47 -2.30 -9.05 2.47
C ALA A 47 -1.99 -9.27 0.99
N GLN A 48 -1.92 -10.52 0.52
CA GLN A 48 -1.74 -10.86 -0.89
C GLN A 48 -2.89 -11.73 -1.40
N ASN A 49 -3.17 -11.65 -2.70
CA ASN A 49 -4.18 -12.50 -3.32
C ASN A 49 -3.57 -13.88 -3.61
N PHE A 50 -4.27 -14.92 -3.17
CA PHE A 50 -3.89 -16.32 -3.41
C PHE A 50 -5.13 -17.09 -3.83
N GLU A 51 -5.37 -17.18 -5.14
CA GLU A 51 -6.62 -17.72 -5.67
C GLU A 51 -6.83 -19.20 -5.34
N GLU A 52 -5.77 -19.97 -5.19
CA GLU A 52 -5.81 -21.40 -4.90
C GLU A 52 -6.09 -21.71 -3.43
N GLY A 53 -5.84 -20.78 -2.52
CA GLY A 53 -5.91 -21.01 -1.07
C GLY A 53 -6.88 -20.08 -0.33
N ILE A 54 -6.67 -20.03 0.97
CA ILE A 54 -7.44 -19.17 1.89
C ILE A 54 -6.66 -17.87 2.11
N THR A 55 -7.34 -16.74 1.94
CA THR A 55 -6.68 -15.43 2.04
C THR A 55 -7.53 -14.40 2.80
N VAL A 56 -6.84 -13.56 3.55
CA VAL A 56 -7.39 -12.32 4.12
C VAL A 56 -6.59 -11.16 3.54
N THR A 57 -7.26 -10.26 2.82
CA THR A 57 -6.61 -9.19 2.06
C THR A 57 -7.14 -7.82 2.43
N MET A 58 -6.44 -6.81 1.98
CA MET A 58 -6.90 -5.42 1.88
C MET A 58 -7.50 -5.19 0.51
N ASP A 59 -8.41 -4.20 0.38
CA ASP A 59 -8.93 -3.79 -0.93
C ASP A 59 -8.07 -2.67 -1.50
N ASP A 60 -6.88 -3.05 -1.97
CA ASP A 60 -5.87 -2.11 -2.47
C ASP A 60 -6.35 -1.30 -3.67
N TYR A 61 -7.11 -1.92 -4.58
CA TYR A 61 -7.66 -1.22 -5.73
C TYR A 61 -8.66 -0.13 -5.33
N THR A 62 -9.66 -0.48 -4.50
CA THR A 62 -10.66 0.50 -4.05
C THR A 62 -10.03 1.58 -3.16
N ALA A 63 -9.07 1.23 -2.32
CA ALA A 63 -8.31 2.18 -1.52
C ALA A 63 -7.53 3.16 -2.42
N GLY A 64 -6.84 2.63 -3.43
CA GLY A 64 -6.13 3.42 -4.43
C GLY A 64 -7.07 4.38 -5.17
N LYS A 65 -8.20 3.88 -5.66
CA LYS A 65 -9.20 4.68 -6.38
C LYS A 65 -9.79 5.78 -5.49
N THR A 66 -10.07 5.47 -4.23
CA THR A 66 -10.56 6.45 -3.25
C THR A 66 -9.55 7.58 -3.06
N MET A 67 -8.27 7.27 -2.87
CA MET A 67 -7.22 8.28 -2.72
C MET A 67 -7.00 9.08 -4.01
N GLY A 68 -7.00 8.42 -5.16
CA GLY A 68 -6.85 9.08 -6.46
C GLY A 68 -7.95 10.09 -6.72
N SER A 69 -9.21 9.71 -6.48
CA SER A 69 -10.40 10.58 -6.62
C SER A 69 -10.37 11.72 -5.59
N PHE A 70 -10.00 11.43 -4.35
CA PHE A 70 -9.87 12.42 -3.29
C PHE A 70 -8.85 13.51 -3.65
N MET A 71 -7.64 13.10 -4.05
CA MET A 71 -6.60 14.04 -4.44
C MET A 71 -6.98 14.81 -5.71
N GLY A 72 -7.47 14.12 -6.72
CA GLY A 72 -7.81 14.72 -8.00
C GLY A 72 -8.91 15.79 -7.89
N SER A 73 -9.92 15.58 -7.07
CA SER A 73 -10.99 16.57 -6.84
C SER A 73 -10.49 17.86 -6.20
N ARG A 74 -9.45 17.78 -5.35
CA ARG A 74 -8.88 18.91 -4.60
C ARG A 74 -7.78 19.65 -5.34
N VAL A 75 -6.96 18.90 -6.07
CA VAL A 75 -5.78 19.46 -6.75
C VAL A 75 -6.14 20.04 -8.11
N ARG A 76 -7.01 19.37 -8.87
CA ARG A 76 -7.45 19.75 -10.24
C ARG A 76 -6.29 20.11 -11.17
N GLY A 77 -5.22 19.30 -11.14
CA GLY A 77 -3.99 19.56 -11.87
C GLY A 77 -3.19 18.30 -12.15
N LYS A 78 -1.87 18.44 -12.16
CA LYS A 78 -0.93 17.36 -12.45
C LYS A 78 -0.52 16.65 -11.16
N ILE A 79 -0.74 15.34 -11.08
CA ILE A 79 -0.44 14.52 -9.92
C ILE A 79 0.64 13.51 -10.28
N ALA A 80 1.70 13.45 -9.49
CA ALA A 80 2.71 12.40 -9.56
C ALA A 80 2.34 11.25 -8.62
N TYR A 81 2.66 10.02 -9.01
CA TYR A 81 2.53 8.83 -8.17
C TYR A 81 3.90 8.24 -7.88
N LEU A 82 4.22 8.06 -6.59
CA LEU A 82 5.41 7.37 -6.12
C LEU A 82 5.00 5.98 -5.64
N GLY A 83 5.32 4.97 -6.43
CA GLY A 83 4.89 3.59 -6.25
C GLY A 83 6.00 2.65 -5.81
N VAL A 84 5.66 1.39 -5.71
CA VAL A 84 6.59 0.28 -5.55
C VAL A 84 6.60 -0.60 -6.79
N GLU A 85 7.58 -1.50 -6.88
CA GLU A 85 7.74 -2.41 -8.01
C GLU A 85 6.56 -3.40 -8.09
N GLU A 86 6.31 -3.96 -9.29
CA GLU A 86 5.15 -4.79 -9.59
C GLU A 86 5.21 -6.20 -8.97
N GLU A 87 6.37 -6.59 -8.43
CA GLU A 87 6.53 -7.82 -7.66
C GLU A 87 5.60 -7.88 -6.44
N ASP A 88 5.27 -6.74 -5.86
CA ASP A 88 4.15 -6.62 -4.92
C ASP A 88 2.87 -6.37 -5.70
N GLU A 89 2.11 -7.42 -5.99
CA GLU A 89 0.90 -7.33 -6.80
C GLU A 89 -0.16 -6.42 -6.15
N ALA A 90 -0.34 -6.48 -4.84
CA ALA A 90 -1.33 -5.70 -4.11
C ALA A 90 -1.04 -4.20 -4.22
N VAL A 91 0.19 -3.78 -3.92
CA VAL A 91 0.58 -2.36 -3.87
C VAL A 91 1.10 -1.86 -5.22
N GLY A 92 1.97 -2.62 -5.86
CA GLY A 92 2.63 -2.25 -7.12
C GLY A 92 1.70 -2.29 -8.33
N ILE A 93 0.66 -3.13 -8.31
CA ILE A 93 -0.30 -3.25 -9.41
C ILE A 93 -1.66 -2.70 -9.01
N PHE A 94 -2.38 -3.34 -8.07
CA PHE A 94 -3.79 -3.01 -7.81
C PHE A 94 -3.97 -1.63 -7.19
N ARG A 95 -3.19 -1.26 -6.16
CA ARG A 95 -3.26 0.08 -5.56
C ARG A 95 -2.93 1.16 -6.59
N ARG A 96 -1.85 0.96 -7.36
CA ARG A 96 -1.45 1.87 -8.43
C ARG A 96 -2.55 2.05 -9.47
N GLN A 97 -3.12 0.97 -9.97
CA GLN A 97 -4.22 1.03 -10.94
C GLN A 97 -5.40 1.82 -10.40
N GLY A 98 -5.82 1.55 -9.17
CA GLY A 98 -6.87 2.31 -8.51
C GLY A 98 -6.55 3.81 -8.43
N VAL A 99 -5.36 4.18 -7.97
CA VAL A 99 -4.94 5.59 -7.89
C VAL A 99 -5.00 6.28 -9.24
N LEU A 100 -4.43 5.67 -10.28
CA LEU A 100 -4.40 6.27 -11.62
C LEU A 100 -5.80 6.43 -12.20
N GLU A 101 -6.69 5.46 -11.97
CA GLU A 101 -8.09 5.56 -12.39
C GLU A 101 -8.83 6.66 -11.64
N GLY A 102 -8.70 6.74 -10.31
CA GLY A 102 -9.33 7.78 -9.50
C GLY A 102 -8.87 9.19 -9.88
N ILE A 103 -7.58 9.39 -10.18
CA ILE A 103 -7.06 10.66 -10.70
C ILE A 103 -7.75 11.02 -12.01
N LYS A 104 -7.83 10.07 -12.95
CA LYS A 104 -8.41 10.29 -14.27
C LYS A 104 -9.91 10.62 -14.19
N GLU A 105 -10.66 9.87 -13.40
CA GLU A 105 -12.11 10.08 -13.21
C GLU A 105 -12.43 11.44 -12.57
N SER A 106 -11.54 11.97 -11.75
CA SER A 106 -11.68 13.30 -11.13
C SER A 106 -11.41 14.47 -12.11
N GLY A 107 -10.95 14.17 -13.33
CA GLY A 107 -10.57 15.17 -14.34
C GLY A 107 -9.15 15.72 -14.17
N SER A 108 -8.38 15.22 -13.23
CA SER A 108 -6.95 15.54 -13.06
C SER A 108 -6.07 14.70 -13.98
N GLN A 109 -4.79 15.08 -14.11
CA GLN A 109 -3.83 14.42 -14.98
C GLN A 109 -2.73 13.73 -14.20
N VAL A 110 -2.39 12.51 -14.60
CA VAL A 110 -1.17 11.86 -14.11
C VAL A 110 0.03 12.50 -14.78
N MET A 111 0.91 13.13 -14.00
CA MET A 111 2.14 13.75 -14.49
C MET A 111 3.21 12.71 -14.80
N THR A 112 3.46 11.83 -13.83
CA THR A 112 4.43 10.74 -13.92
C THR A 112 4.15 9.67 -12.87
N VAL A 113 4.66 8.48 -13.13
CA VAL A 113 4.70 7.35 -12.18
C VAL A 113 6.16 7.00 -12.00
N GLU A 114 6.66 7.08 -10.76
CA GLU A 114 7.99 6.63 -10.39
C GLU A 114 7.84 5.41 -9.47
N THR A 115 8.68 4.39 -9.65
CA THR A 115 8.67 3.18 -8.82
C THR A 115 10.03 2.94 -8.19
N GLY A 116 10.01 2.26 -7.05
CA GLY A 116 11.18 1.89 -6.30
C GLY A 116 10.83 0.94 -5.14
N ASP A 117 11.72 0.80 -4.18
CA ASP A 117 11.44 0.01 -2.99
C ASP A 117 10.61 0.78 -1.95
N TYR A 118 10.32 0.13 -0.81
CA TYR A 118 9.55 0.70 0.30
C TYR A 118 10.33 1.68 1.18
N SER A 119 11.60 1.97 0.87
CA SER A 119 12.45 2.75 1.76
C SER A 119 12.14 4.25 1.69
N TYR A 120 12.44 4.94 2.79
CA TYR A 120 12.47 6.40 2.84
C TYR A 120 13.40 7.01 1.78
N VAL A 121 14.54 6.34 1.50
CA VAL A 121 15.52 6.79 0.51
C VAL A 121 14.92 6.72 -0.89
N SER A 122 14.23 5.62 -1.21
CA SER A 122 13.52 5.48 -2.49
C SER A 122 12.49 6.60 -2.69
N GLY A 123 11.75 6.98 -1.64
CA GLY A 123 10.85 8.13 -1.68
C GLY A 123 11.54 9.45 -2.02
N GLN A 124 12.77 9.66 -1.51
CA GLN A 124 13.57 10.83 -1.87
C GLN A 124 14.02 10.81 -3.34
N GLU A 125 14.57 9.70 -3.78
CA GLU A 125 15.07 9.55 -5.15
C GLU A 125 13.96 9.73 -6.19
N MET A 126 12.79 9.13 -5.93
CA MET A 126 11.62 9.28 -6.80
C MET A 126 11.14 10.74 -6.84
N MET A 127 11.10 11.42 -5.68
CA MET A 127 10.66 12.82 -5.65
C MET A 127 11.63 13.76 -6.38
N GLU A 128 12.95 13.53 -6.30
CA GLU A 128 13.92 14.28 -7.11
C GLU A 128 13.65 14.07 -8.62
N LYS A 129 13.42 12.83 -9.07
CA LYS A 129 13.05 12.53 -10.47
C LYS A 129 11.75 13.22 -10.91
N VAL A 130 10.78 13.33 -10.01
CA VAL A 130 9.54 14.08 -10.28
C VAL A 130 9.87 15.56 -10.51
N LEU A 131 10.68 16.17 -9.63
CA LEU A 131 11.03 17.60 -9.73
C LEU A 131 11.86 17.92 -10.97
N GLU A 132 12.67 17.00 -11.48
CA GLU A 132 13.36 17.13 -12.77
C GLU A 132 12.37 17.29 -13.94
N LYS A 133 11.18 16.72 -13.85
CA LYS A 133 10.10 16.82 -14.84
C LYS A 133 9.22 18.05 -14.64
N GLY A 134 9.36 18.73 -13.50
CA GLY A 134 8.61 19.91 -13.10
C GLY A 134 7.95 19.74 -11.72
N ILE A 135 7.35 20.81 -11.22
CA ILE A 135 6.64 20.79 -9.92
C ILE A 135 5.21 20.27 -10.16
N PRO A 136 4.80 19.14 -9.54
CA PRO A 136 3.42 18.67 -9.62
C PRO A 136 2.50 19.51 -8.72
N ASP A 137 1.21 19.47 -8.98
CA ASP A 137 0.21 20.06 -8.08
C ASP A 137 -0.10 19.15 -6.89
N GLY A 138 0.13 17.84 -7.05
CA GLY A 138 -0.03 16.84 -6.00
C GLY A 138 0.90 15.64 -6.18
N VAL A 139 1.17 14.95 -5.07
CA VAL A 139 1.94 13.71 -5.02
C VAL A 139 1.15 12.69 -4.20
N ILE A 140 0.91 11.52 -4.76
CA ILE A 140 0.36 10.37 -4.03
C ILE A 140 1.47 9.33 -3.88
N CYS A 141 1.79 8.97 -2.67
CA CYS A 141 2.81 7.97 -2.34
C CYS A 141 2.15 6.65 -1.97
N ALA A 142 2.60 5.53 -2.54
CA ALA A 142 2.07 4.19 -2.27
C ALA A 142 2.14 3.79 -0.78
N THR A 143 3.04 4.40 -0.02
CA THR A 143 3.13 4.26 1.45
C THR A 143 3.50 5.59 2.12
N ASP A 144 3.18 5.72 3.41
CA ASP A 144 3.58 6.88 4.20
C ASP A 144 5.10 7.00 4.30
N ARG A 145 5.84 5.89 4.29
CA ARG A 145 7.30 5.91 4.31
C ARG A 145 7.90 6.58 3.07
N LEU A 146 7.32 6.34 1.89
CA LEU A 146 7.66 7.06 0.67
C LEU A 146 7.29 8.55 0.76
N ALA A 147 6.14 8.85 1.37
CA ALA A 147 5.72 10.23 1.60
C ALA A 147 6.69 10.99 2.51
N PHE A 148 7.24 10.35 3.54
CA PHE A 148 8.29 10.97 4.39
C PHE A 148 9.53 11.36 3.57
N GLY A 149 9.92 10.51 2.62
CA GLY A 149 11.00 10.80 1.67
C GLY A 149 10.66 12.00 0.77
N ALA A 150 9.45 12.01 0.20
CA ALA A 150 8.97 13.11 -0.62
C ALA A 150 8.92 14.45 0.14
N TYR A 151 8.43 14.45 1.39
CA TYR A 151 8.45 15.63 2.27
C TYR A 151 9.86 16.20 2.43
N ARG A 152 10.83 15.33 2.68
CA ARG A 152 12.22 15.76 2.85
C ARG A 152 12.77 16.48 1.64
N ILE A 153 12.45 16.01 0.44
CA ILE A 153 12.91 16.62 -0.82
C ILE A 153 12.15 17.92 -1.10
N LEU A 154 10.83 17.95 -0.92
CA LEU A 154 10.04 19.18 -1.07
C LEU A 154 10.56 20.28 -0.14
N GLN A 155 10.82 19.98 1.14
CA GLN A 155 11.41 20.90 2.10
C GLN A 155 12.80 21.38 1.68
N LYS A 156 13.65 20.48 1.20
CA LYS A 156 15.02 20.80 0.69
C LYS A 156 14.97 21.83 -0.45
N HIS A 157 13.97 21.73 -1.32
CA HIS A 157 13.76 22.64 -2.44
C HIS A 157 12.90 23.88 -2.09
N GLY A 158 12.52 24.05 -0.83
CA GLY A 158 11.70 25.17 -0.38
C GLY A 158 10.25 25.16 -0.92
N ILE A 159 9.76 23.99 -1.33
CA ILE A 159 8.40 23.82 -1.86
C ILE A 159 7.44 23.60 -0.71
N LEU A 160 6.40 24.43 -0.65
CA LEU A 160 5.44 24.46 0.45
C LEU A 160 4.35 23.39 0.29
N ILE A 161 4.07 22.68 1.37
CA ILE A 161 2.99 21.71 1.50
C ILE A 161 1.93 22.29 2.44
N PRO A 162 0.66 22.35 2.07
CA PRO A 162 0.04 21.94 0.82
C PRO A 162 -0.03 23.04 -0.25
N GLU A 163 0.47 24.25 0.01
CA GLU A 163 0.20 25.47 -0.78
C GLU A 163 0.68 25.34 -2.23
N GLN A 164 1.83 24.73 -2.45
CA GLN A 164 2.37 24.47 -3.78
C GLN A 164 2.13 23.03 -4.23
N VAL A 165 2.39 22.06 -3.35
CA VAL A 165 2.25 20.64 -3.63
C VAL A 165 1.44 19.95 -2.53
N SER A 166 0.30 19.38 -2.86
CA SER A 166 -0.45 18.51 -1.96
C SER A 166 0.21 17.12 -1.90
N VAL A 167 0.30 16.51 -0.70
CA VAL A 167 0.90 15.17 -0.53
C VAL A 167 -0.05 14.25 0.22
N ALA A 168 -0.21 13.03 -0.27
CA ALA A 168 -0.98 11.98 0.41
C ALA A 168 -0.25 10.64 0.39
N GLY A 169 -0.56 9.76 1.34
CA GLY A 169 0.05 8.45 1.49
C GLY A 169 -0.93 7.34 1.82
N PHE A 170 -0.37 6.16 2.12
CA PHE A 170 -1.09 4.97 2.59
C PHE A 170 -0.29 4.33 3.73
N GLY A 171 -0.99 3.92 4.78
CA GLY A 171 -0.44 3.25 5.95
C GLY A 171 -1.09 3.73 7.25
N GLY A 172 -1.23 5.04 7.43
CA GLY A 172 -1.72 5.63 8.67
C GLY A 172 -0.74 5.39 9.81
N TYR A 173 0.57 5.51 9.53
CA TYR A 173 1.62 5.32 10.53
C TYR A 173 1.61 6.46 11.56
N ASP A 174 1.95 6.16 12.80
CA ASP A 174 2.01 7.16 13.88
C ASP A 174 2.97 8.32 13.54
N GLU A 175 4.07 8.03 12.82
CA GLU A 175 5.02 9.03 12.35
C GLU A 175 4.40 10.05 11.37
N SER A 176 3.30 9.71 10.72
CA SER A 176 2.57 10.62 9.82
C SER A 176 1.99 11.81 10.57
N GLU A 177 1.71 11.67 11.87
CA GLU A 177 1.27 12.75 12.74
C GLU A 177 2.39 13.74 13.10
N LEU A 178 3.65 13.29 13.04
CA LEU A 178 4.82 14.11 13.36
C LEU A 178 5.23 15.06 12.22
N LEU A 179 4.67 14.87 11.02
CA LEU A 179 4.96 15.74 9.89
C LEU A 179 4.28 17.10 10.05
N SER A 180 4.92 18.13 9.52
CA SER A 180 4.34 19.47 9.43
C SER A 180 4.36 19.97 7.98
N PRO A 181 3.16 20.08 7.37
CA PRO A 181 1.83 19.72 7.90
C PRO A 181 1.64 18.19 8.06
N GLN A 182 0.71 17.79 8.96
CA GLN A 182 0.34 16.38 9.16
C GLN A 182 -0.10 15.74 7.85
N LEU A 183 0.39 14.53 7.56
CA LEU A 183 0.09 13.80 6.33
C LEU A 183 -1.38 13.35 6.29
N THR A 184 -2.05 13.60 5.17
CA THR A 184 -3.28 12.92 4.81
C THR A 184 -2.95 11.53 4.30
N THR A 185 -3.52 10.50 4.90
CA THR A 185 -3.19 9.11 4.57
C THR A 185 -4.43 8.22 4.64
N LEU A 186 -4.34 7.05 4.02
CA LEU A 186 -5.36 6.03 4.11
C LEU A 186 -4.82 4.87 4.95
N ARG A 187 -5.52 4.55 6.05
CA ARG A 187 -5.14 3.49 6.97
C ARG A 187 -5.99 2.24 6.72
N PHE A 188 -5.32 1.12 6.51
CA PHE A 188 -5.96 -0.19 6.48
C PHE A 188 -6.16 -0.75 7.90
N ASP A 189 -7.21 -1.56 8.09
CA ASP A 189 -7.44 -2.28 9.33
C ASP A 189 -6.47 -3.46 9.47
N SER A 190 -5.21 -3.13 9.79
CA SER A 190 -4.16 -4.14 9.99
C SER A 190 -4.42 -5.03 11.21
N TYR A 191 -5.12 -4.51 12.23
CA TYR A 191 -5.54 -5.31 13.37
C TYR A 191 -6.58 -6.34 12.95
N GLY A 192 -7.62 -5.91 12.23
CA GLY A 192 -8.64 -6.80 11.67
C GLY A 192 -8.05 -7.85 10.72
N LEU A 193 -7.05 -7.48 9.91
CA LEU A 193 -6.33 -8.41 9.04
C LEU A 193 -5.70 -9.56 9.85
N GLY A 194 -4.95 -9.23 10.88
CA GLY A 194 -4.31 -10.23 11.75
C GLY A 194 -5.31 -11.05 12.54
N TYR A 195 -6.34 -10.40 13.09
CA TYR A 195 -7.40 -11.08 13.86
C TYR A 195 -8.19 -12.07 13.00
N LEU A 196 -8.69 -11.64 11.84
CA LEU A 196 -9.43 -12.51 10.91
C LEU A 196 -8.55 -13.64 10.38
N GLY A 197 -7.28 -13.36 10.10
CA GLY A 197 -6.33 -14.39 9.70
C GLY A 197 -6.16 -15.46 10.75
N ALA A 198 -5.96 -15.07 12.00
CA ALA A 198 -5.79 -15.99 13.13
C ALA A 198 -7.09 -16.80 13.40
N GLU A 199 -8.25 -16.12 13.41
CA GLU A 199 -9.55 -16.80 13.59
C GLU A 199 -9.80 -17.81 12.46
N THR A 200 -9.52 -17.43 11.21
CA THR A 200 -9.66 -18.31 10.04
C THR A 200 -8.75 -19.52 10.17
N LEU A 201 -7.47 -19.32 10.53
CA LEU A 201 -6.53 -20.42 10.73
C LEU A 201 -6.97 -21.38 11.82
N LEU A 202 -7.45 -20.88 12.96
CA LEU A 202 -7.95 -21.69 14.06
C LEU A 202 -9.18 -22.53 13.66
N LYS A 203 -10.08 -21.98 12.85
CA LYS A 203 -11.21 -22.72 12.28
C LYS A 203 -10.74 -23.83 11.35
N MET A 204 -9.76 -23.54 10.46
CA MET A 204 -9.19 -24.56 9.58
C MET A 204 -8.52 -25.70 10.35
N ILE A 205 -7.80 -25.42 11.43
CA ILE A 205 -7.18 -26.43 12.31
C ILE A 205 -8.27 -27.32 12.96
N ARG A 206 -9.46 -26.77 13.22
CA ARG A 206 -10.61 -27.52 13.75
C ARG A 206 -11.49 -28.17 12.68
N GLU A 207 -11.05 -28.12 11.42
CA GLU A 207 -11.81 -28.62 10.26
C GLU A 207 -13.18 -27.94 10.08
N GLU A 208 -13.33 -26.71 10.57
CA GLU A 208 -14.53 -25.90 10.40
C GLU A 208 -14.50 -25.20 9.02
N PRO A 209 -15.67 -24.99 8.38
CA PRO A 209 -15.73 -24.30 7.10
C PRO A 209 -15.33 -22.82 7.22
N VAL A 210 -14.52 -22.34 6.27
CA VAL A 210 -14.08 -20.95 6.20
C VAL A 210 -14.30 -20.38 4.80
N PRO A 211 -14.55 -19.05 4.67
CA PRO A 211 -14.63 -18.41 3.38
C PRO A 211 -13.24 -18.41 2.70
N LYS A 212 -13.22 -18.58 1.38
CA LYS A 212 -11.98 -18.63 0.60
C LYS A 212 -11.23 -17.30 0.61
N LYS A 213 -11.96 -16.18 0.59
CA LYS A 213 -11.41 -14.83 0.62
C LYS A 213 -12.19 -13.95 1.59
N GLN A 214 -11.45 -13.20 2.40
CA GLN A 214 -11.99 -12.16 3.27
C GLN A 214 -11.22 -10.86 3.01
N ILE A 215 -11.91 -9.73 3.14
CA ILE A 215 -11.34 -8.41 2.86
C ILE A 215 -11.56 -7.53 4.07
N VAL A 216 -10.49 -6.89 4.56
CA VAL A 216 -10.59 -5.88 5.62
C VAL A 216 -10.79 -4.48 5.04
N GLY A 217 -11.41 -3.62 5.83
CA GLY A 217 -11.68 -2.25 5.45
C GLY A 217 -10.48 -1.31 5.55
N PHE A 218 -10.74 -0.05 5.19
CA PHE A 218 -9.80 1.04 5.36
C PHE A 218 -10.54 2.33 5.75
N GLU A 219 -9.81 3.30 6.26
CA GLU A 219 -10.32 4.64 6.58
C GLU A 219 -9.37 5.73 6.09
N MET A 220 -9.94 6.89 5.76
CA MET A 220 -9.18 8.08 5.38
C MET A 220 -8.88 8.92 6.63
N ILE A 221 -7.61 9.15 6.91
CA ILE A 221 -7.14 10.05 7.96
C ILE A 221 -6.78 11.38 7.30
N LEU A 222 -7.60 12.39 7.57
CA LEU A 222 -7.39 13.72 7.01
C LEU A 222 -6.39 14.51 7.84
N GLY A 223 -5.21 14.74 7.27
CA GLY A 223 -4.22 15.68 7.76
C GLY A 223 -4.40 17.07 7.15
N LYS A 224 -3.30 17.83 7.12
CA LYS A 224 -3.26 19.18 6.51
C LYS A 224 -2.36 19.25 5.27
N SER A 225 -1.91 18.12 4.77
CA SER A 225 -1.00 18.02 3.62
C SER A 225 -1.68 18.11 2.27
N VAL A 226 -3.00 18.16 2.23
CA VAL A 226 -3.81 18.32 1.01
C VAL A 226 -4.63 19.59 1.10
N ARG A 227 -4.67 20.36 0.01
CA ARG A 227 -5.46 21.61 -0.08
C ARG A 227 -6.94 21.32 0.17
N ASN A 228 -7.62 22.27 0.82
CA ASN A 228 -9.07 22.24 0.93
C ASN A 228 -9.72 22.72 -0.37
N GLU A 229 -10.91 22.21 -0.69
CA GLU A 229 -11.66 22.56 -1.92
C GLU A 229 -11.88 24.06 -2.11
N ASN A 230 -11.87 24.86 -1.02
CA ASN A 230 -12.13 26.30 -1.03
C ASN A 230 -10.88 27.16 -1.35
N THR A 231 -9.74 26.57 -1.65
CA THR A 231 -8.46 27.31 -1.85
C THR A 231 -8.09 27.48 -3.33
N VAL A 232 -8.95 27.04 -4.26
CA VAL A 232 -8.74 27.28 -5.69
C VAL A 232 -9.18 28.72 -6.01
N LYS A 233 -8.17 29.60 -6.16
CA LYS A 233 -8.35 30.94 -6.73
C LYS A 233 -8.48 30.87 -8.24
#